data_24d9e34ed62506830e2d811869ddab9f
#
_entry.id   24d9e34ed62506830e2d811869ddab9f
#
_cell.length_a   1.000
_cell.length_b   1.000
_cell.length_c   1.000
_cell.angle_alpha   90.00
_cell.angle_beta   90.00
_cell.angle_gamma   90.00
#
_symmetry.space_group_name_H-M   'P 1'
#
loop_
_entity.id
_entity.type
_entity.pdbx_description
1 polymer ?
#
loop_
_entity_poly.entity_id
_entity_poly.type
_entity_poly.pdbx_seq_one_letter_code
_entity_poly.pdbx_strand_id
1 'polypeptide(L)'
;MLNFVLPGEGSEFLLLLLTLLLGHQNLSEPAFKLSEPVRTSTKELRMAERKTLLGKSQAEPDFLHFNDLACEAVGGKVIFATDEWFAPAKNLLKKEPPQFKASAFTDFGKWMDGWETRRKRIPGHDWCIIQLGVPGSIYGFDVDTSFFTGNHSPHISIQGGCLDQMPAFTLDGDRTGMAASSSEMAAAAKLGSEAWPELVGVSPLQPGYSDCCHNYFRTDFRGRVTHLRLNMLPDGGIARLRVYGVGLRDWSTVSTNQKVDLVALTNGGMCLGYSNAHFGHPRNMIGLGQAANMADGWETARRLDRPKELKVNECGILQVPGYEWAVFRLGHPGVISSIEVDTTHFKGNFPDSCRLEACLLTQEEERHLIKTSWNSVKWEELLPPQKLHPHCRHQYSAADLIQSRPFTHIRLVIRPDGGVSRLRLWGRPTQLTVAPSNLKRQTSKL
;
A
#
# COMPACT_ATOMS: atom_id res chain seq x y z
N MET A 1 -21.52 -51.96 23.17
CA MET A 1 -22.98 -52.22 23.07
C MET A 1 -23.68 -50.89 22.80
N LEU A 2 -24.29 -50.94 21.67
CA LEU A 2 -25.42 -50.20 21.10
C LEU A 2 -25.13 -48.82 20.54
N ASN A 3 -25.03 -48.84 19.21
CA ASN A 3 -25.34 -47.77 18.25
C ASN A 3 -26.77 -47.25 18.43
N PHE A 4 -26.97 -45.95 18.25
CA PHE A 4 -28.15 -45.42 17.58
C PHE A 4 -27.78 -44.24 16.69
N VAL A 5 -27.97 -44.48 15.41
CA VAL A 5 -28.09 -43.46 14.33
C VAL A 5 -29.50 -42.94 14.33
N LEU A 6 -29.70 -41.62 14.21
CA LEU A 6 -30.96 -41.05 13.78
C LEU A 6 -30.74 -40.00 12.71
N PRO A 7 -31.58 -39.99 11.66
CA PRO A 7 -31.48 -39.09 10.51
C PRO A 7 -32.18 -37.76 10.72
N GLY A 8 -31.85 -36.80 9.83
CA GLY A 8 -32.34 -35.41 9.87
C GLY A 8 -33.85 -35.26 9.64
N GLU A 9 -34.36 -34.20 10.19
CA GLU A 9 -35.57 -33.49 9.81
C GLU A 9 -35.53 -32.11 10.46
N GLY A 10 -35.31 -31.09 9.64
CA GLY A 10 -35.21 -29.68 10.08
C GLY A 10 -35.86 -28.65 9.14
N SER A 11 -36.68 -29.09 8.20
CA SER A 11 -37.35 -28.18 7.25
C SER A 11 -38.84 -28.01 7.40
N GLU A 12 -39.51 -28.84 8.21
CA GLU A 12 -40.95 -28.71 8.40
C GLU A 12 -41.37 -27.85 9.60
N PHE A 13 -40.49 -27.60 10.56
CA PHE A 13 -40.84 -26.80 11.76
C PHE A 13 -40.93 -25.29 11.52
N LEU A 14 -40.31 -24.79 10.44
CA LEU A 14 -40.38 -23.36 10.12
C LEU A 14 -41.63 -22.97 9.33
N LEU A 15 -42.26 -23.94 8.66
CA LEU A 15 -43.50 -23.71 7.91
C LEU A 15 -44.75 -23.72 8.84
N LEU A 16 -44.71 -24.43 9.97
CA LEU A 16 -45.80 -24.50 10.91
C LEU A 16 -45.89 -23.25 11.81
N LEU A 17 -44.79 -22.55 12.04
CA LEU A 17 -44.80 -21.30 12.84
C LEU A 17 -45.31 -20.08 12.08
N LEU A 18 -45.21 -20.08 10.74
CA LEU A 18 -45.76 -18.98 9.92
C LEU A 18 -47.27 -19.09 9.68
N THR A 19 -47.85 -20.29 9.83
CA THR A 19 -49.31 -20.52 9.66
C THR A 19 -50.13 -20.18 10.90
N LEU A 20 -49.51 -20.12 12.08
CA LEU A 20 -50.19 -19.80 13.34
C LEU A 20 -50.22 -18.32 13.71
N LEU A 21 -49.54 -17.45 12.96
CA LEU A 21 -49.49 -16.00 13.23
C LEU A 21 -50.38 -15.14 12.34
N LEU A 22 -51.14 -15.72 11.40
CA LEU A 22 -52.03 -15.00 10.48
C LEU A 22 -53.50 -15.48 10.57
N GLY A 23 -53.98 -15.79 11.74
CA GLY A 23 -55.40 -16.09 12.00
C GLY A 23 -56.16 -14.86 12.46
N HIS A 24 -57.20 -14.53 11.71
CA HIS A 24 -58.28 -13.55 11.95
C HIS A 24 -58.06 -12.11 11.51
N GLN A 25 -58.52 -11.85 10.29
CA GLN A 25 -59.54 -10.80 10.07
C GLN A 25 -60.22 -11.02 8.68
N ASN A 26 -61.54 -11.21 8.72
CA ASN A 26 -62.41 -11.21 7.56
C ASN A 26 -62.48 -9.86 6.88
N LEU A 27 -62.40 -9.81 5.55
CA LEU A 27 -63.13 -8.88 4.66
C LEU A 27 -63.05 -9.34 3.21
N SER A 28 -64.23 -9.48 2.61
CA SER A 28 -64.68 -9.58 1.19
C SER A 28 -63.67 -9.59 0.04
N GLU A 29 -63.91 -10.58 -0.86
CA GLU A 29 -63.25 -10.73 -2.19
C GLU A 29 -63.45 -9.57 -3.15
N PRO A 30 -62.46 -9.36 -4.04
CA PRO A 30 -62.68 -9.71 -5.42
C PRO A 30 -61.51 -10.50 -6.06
N ALA A 31 -61.89 -11.27 -7.08
CA ALA A 31 -61.12 -12.24 -7.83
C ALA A 31 -59.78 -11.74 -8.31
N PHE A 32 -58.69 -12.38 -7.86
CA PHE A 32 -57.37 -12.22 -8.46
C PHE A 32 -56.98 -13.43 -9.30
N LYS A 33 -56.66 -13.17 -10.56
CA LYS A 33 -56.09 -14.15 -11.47
C LYS A 33 -54.75 -14.64 -10.91
N LEU A 34 -54.58 -15.93 -10.77
CA LEU A 34 -53.32 -16.60 -10.47
C LEU A 34 -52.34 -16.32 -11.62
N SER A 35 -51.30 -15.52 -11.34
CA SER A 35 -50.15 -15.42 -12.21
C SER A 35 -49.22 -16.62 -11.94
N GLU A 36 -48.71 -17.21 -13.01
CA GLU A 36 -47.80 -18.35 -13.01
C GLU A 36 -46.55 -18.07 -12.13
N PRO A 37 -45.96 -19.10 -11.50
CA PRO A 37 -44.72 -18.93 -10.71
C PRO A 37 -43.57 -18.56 -11.66
N VAL A 38 -42.93 -17.43 -11.37
CA VAL A 38 -41.70 -16.99 -12.04
C VAL A 38 -40.63 -18.08 -11.83
N ARG A 39 -40.31 -18.81 -12.89
CA ARG A 39 -39.17 -19.73 -12.94
C ARG A 39 -37.89 -18.90 -12.88
N THR A 40 -37.38 -18.65 -11.70
CA THR A 40 -36.00 -18.11 -11.50
C THR A 40 -35.02 -19.12 -12.15
N SER A 41 -34.24 -18.66 -13.12
CA SER A 41 -33.33 -19.53 -13.85
C SER A 41 -32.25 -20.07 -12.87
N THR A 42 -31.89 -21.34 -13.08
CA THR A 42 -30.78 -21.98 -12.31
C THR A 42 -29.47 -21.17 -12.35
N LYS A 43 -29.36 -20.25 -13.30
CA LYS A 43 -28.22 -19.33 -13.44
C LYS A 43 -28.29 -18.17 -12.43
N GLU A 44 -29.49 -17.67 -12.14
CA GLU A 44 -29.71 -16.60 -11.15
C GLU A 44 -29.59 -17.11 -9.70
N LEU A 45 -30.06 -18.34 -9.43
CA LEU A 45 -29.84 -19.00 -8.16
C LEU A 45 -28.35 -19.27 -7.88
N ARG A 46 -27.61 -19.74 -8.89
CA ARG A 46 -26.16 -19.92 -8.80
C ARG A 46 -25.39 -18.60 -8.66
N MET A 47 -25.89 -17.50 -9.25
CA MET A 47 -25.33 -16.16 -9.03
C MET A 47 -25.63 -15.61 -7.62
N ALA A 48 -26.84 -15.87 -7.09
CA ALA A 48 -27.22 -15.47 -5.73
C ALA A 48 -26.44 -16.28 -4.68
N GLU A 49 -26.28 -17.59 -4.86
CA GLU A 49 -25.44 -18.44 -4.00
C GLU A 49 -23.96 -18.06 -4.07
N ARG A 50 -23.43 -17.71 -5.25
CA ARG A 50 -22.08 -17.14 -5.37
C ARG A 50 -21.94 -15.80 -4.65
N LYS A 51 -22.93 -14.91 -4.73
CA LYS A 51 -22.91 -13.65 -3.98
C LYS A 51 -22.94 -13.86 -2.47
N THR A 52 -23.64 -14.89 -1.98
CA THR A 52 -23.70 -15.21 -0.55
C THR A 52 -22.41 -15.88 -0.03
N LEU A 53 -21.73 -16.66 -0.87
CA LEU A 53 -20.42 -17.25 -0.57
C LEU A 53 -19.24 -16.25 -0.70
N LEU A 54 -19.35 -15.24 -1.57
CA LEU A 54 -18.36 -14.17 -1.77
C LEU A 54 -18.57 -12.96 -0.85
N GLY A 55 -19.68 -12.93 -0.09
CA GLY A 55 -20.12 -11.79 0.73
C GLY A 55 -19.41 -11.62 2.08
N LYS A 56 -18.20 -12.19 2.30
CA LYS A 56 -17.28 -11.70 3.33
C LYS A 56 -16.38 -10.66 2.67
N SER A 57 -16.74 -9.38 2.80
CA SER A 57 -15.78 -8.29 2.68
C SER A 57 -14.57 -8.69 3.55
N GLN A 58 -13.50 -9.17 2.92
CA GLN A 58 -12.23 -9.34 3.61
C GLN A 58 -11.83 -7.95 4.07
N ALA A 59 -11.68 -7.77 5.39
CA ALA A 59 -11.14 -6.54 5.92
C ALA A 59 -9.82 -6.25 5.17
N GLU A 60 -9.66 -5.02 4.70
CA GLU A 60 -8.46 -4.63 3.98
C GLU A 60 -7.21 -5.02 4.79
N PRO A 61 -6.21 -5.67 4.17
CA PRO A 61 -5.01 -6.08 4.88
C PRO A 61 -4.29 -4.88 5.50
N ASP A 62 -3.82 -5.05 6.73
CA ASP A 62 -3.12 -4.01 7.48
C ASP A 62 -1.81 -3.53 6.82
N PHE A 63 -1.22 -4.32 5.91
CA PHE A 63 0.01 -3.93 5.21
C PHE A 63 -0.21 -2.92 4.06
N LEU A 64 -1.45 -2.63 3.67
CA LEU A 64 -1.74 -1.65 2.61
C LEU A 64 -1.36 -0.21 2.97
N HIS A 65 -1.11 0.07 4.25
CA HIS A 65 -0.62 1.38 4.67
C HIS A 65 0.88 1.61 4.37
N PHE A 66 1.65 0.54 4.10
CA PHE A 66 3.06 0.67 3.71
C PHE A 66 3.21 1.21 2.28
N ASN A 67 4.40 1.68 1.96
CA ASN A 67 4.73 2.11 0.61
C ASN A 67 5.00 0.90 -0.30
N ASP A 68 4.71 1.08 -1.60
CA ASP A 68 5.07 0.12 -2.64
C ASP A 68 6.57 0.28 -2.97
N LEU A 69 7.36 -0.77 -2.69
CA LEU A 69 8.82 -0.77 -2.86
C LEU A 69 9.24 -1.12 -4.30
N ALA A 70 8.33 -1.62 -5.13
CA ALA A 70 8.61 -2.09 -6.49
C ALA A 70 8.09 -1.15 -7.59
N CYS A 71 7.26 -0.15 -7.25
CA CYS A 71 6.72 0.79 -8.23
C CYS A 71 7.82 1.45 -9.06
N GLU A 72 7.58 1.64 -10.38
CA GLU A 72 8.52 2.34 -11.27
C GLU A 72 8.85 3.76 -10.77
N ALA A 73 7.88 4.44 -10.14
CA ALA A 73 8.06 5.78 -9.60
C ALA A 73 9.09 5.85 -8.46
N VAL A 74 9.43 4.74 -7.81
CA VAL A 74 10.49 4.64 -6.82
C VAL A 74 11.75 3.96 -7.37
N GLY A 75 11.79 3.70 -8.68
CA GLY A 75 12.93 3.10 -9.37
C GLY A 75 12.86 1.59 -9.55
N GLY A 76 11.72 0.96 -9.28
CA GLY A 76 11.49 -0.45 -9.55
C GLY A 76 11.59 -0.79 -11.03
N LYS A 77 12.16 -1.94 -11.35
CA LYS A 77 12.38 -2.38 -12.74
C LYS A 77 12.18 -3.87 -12.89
N VAL A 78 11.58 -4.28 -13.99
CA VAL A 78 11.67 -5.67 -14.44
C VAL A 78 12.98 -5.82 -15.19
N ILE A 79 13.86 -6.71 -14.74
CA ILE A 79 15.18 -6.91 -15.33
C ILE A 79 15.27 -8.19 -16.18
N PHE A 80 14.28 -9.08 -16.07
CA PHE A 80 14.13 -10.28 -16.88
C PHE A 80 12.68 -10.75 -16.90
N ALA A 81 12.20 -11.27 -18.06
CA ALA A 81 10.94 -11.98 -18.20
C ALA A 81 11.07 -13.08 -19.27
N THR A 82 10.45 -14.25 -19.03
CA THR A 82 10.52 -15.41 -19.93
C THR A 82 9.75 -15.20 -21.23
N ASP A 83 8.61 -14.53 -21.14
CA ASP A 83 7.71 -14.24 -22.28
C ASP A 83 6.99 -12.93 -22.07
N GLU A 84 6.92 -12.09 -23.10
CA GLU A 84 6.27 -10.79 -23.10
C GLU A 84 5.45 -10.59 -24.39
N TRP A 85 4.93 -11.70 -24.91
CA TRP A 85 4.35 -11.72 -26.26
C TRP A 85 3.14 -10.81 -26.43
N PHE A 86 2.18 -10.85 -25.50
CA PHE A 86 0.98 -10.04 -25.60
C PHE A 86 1.12 -8.69 -24.88
N ALA A 87 1.83 -8.65 -23.76
CA ALA A 87 2.06 -7.42 -23.03
C ALA A 87 3.33 -7.51 -22.15
N PRO A 88 4.15 -6.43 -22.10
CA PRO A 88 5.45 -6.45 -21.46
C PRO A 88 5.37 -6.43 -19.93
N ALA A 89 6.29 -7.15 -19.29
CA ALA A 89 6.32 -7.33 -17.83
C ALA A 89 6.55 -6.01 -17.06
N LYS A 90 7.18 -5.01 -17.68
CA LYS A 90 7.35 -3.67 -17.07
C LYS A 90 6.04 -3.01 -16.66
N ASN A 91 4.92 -3.36 -17.30
CA ASN A 91 3.60 -2.84 -16.94
C ASN A 91 3.14 -3.22 -15.53
N LEU A 92 3.68 -4.31 -14.95
CA LEU A 92 3.40 -4.71 -13.56
C LEU A 92 3.69 -3.60 -12.55
N LEU A 93 4.69 -2.77 -12.84
CA LEU A 93 5.25 -1.80 -11.89
C LEU A 93 4.76 -0.37 -12.11
N LYS A 94 3.91 -0.14 -13.13
CA LYS A 94 3.31 1.18 -13.37
C LYS A 94 2.59 1.68 -12.13
N LYS A 95 2.73 2.97 -11.85
CA LYS A 95 2.05 3.62 -10.73
C LYS A 95 0.54 3.69 -10.93
N GLU A 96 0.11 4.01 -12.13
CA GLU A 96 -1.28 4.21 -12.48
C GLU A 96 -2.09 2.91 -12.39
N PRO A 97 -3.36 2.98 -12.00
CA PRO A 97 -4.27 1.84 -12.09
C PRO A 97 -4.33 1.27 -13.51
N PRO A 98 -4.55 -0.05 -13.66
CA PRO A 98 -4.68 -0.65 -14.97
C PRO A 98 -5.86 -0.05 -15.75
N GLN A 99 -5.69 0.06 -17.07
CA GLN A 99 -6.69 0.59 -17.98
C GLN A 99 -7.20 -0.49 -18.93
N PHE A 100 -8.45 -0.39 -19.31
CA PHE A 100 -9.03 -1.22 -20.37
C PHE A 100 -9.48 -0.35 -21.54
N LYS A 101 -8.99 -0.71 -22.75
CA LYS A 101 -9.35 -0.03 -24.01
C LYS A 101 -9.96 -1.04 -24.95
N ALA A 102 -11.30 -1.02 -25.09
CA ALA A 102 -12.05 -2.02 -25.86
C ALA A 102 -11.63 -2.10 -27.34
N SER A 103 -11.22 -0.98 -27.94
CA SER A 103 -10.83 -0.91 -29.37
C SER A 103 -9.31 -1.02 -29.60
N ALA A 104 -8.48 -1.17 -28.56
CA ALA A 104 -7.04 -1.22 -28.71
C ALA A 104 -6.56 -2.66 -28.99
N PHE A 105 -5.69 -2.80 -29.99
CA PHE A 105 -5.02 -4.03 -30.37
C PHE A 105 -3.56 -3.76 -30.66
N THR A 106 -2.72 -4.76 -30.52
CA THR A 106 -1.34 -4.83 -31.01
C THR A 106 -1.30 -5.76 -32.22
N ASP A 107 -0.17 -5.85 -32.89
CA ASP A 107 0.06 -6.81 -33.97
C ASP A 107 -0.03 -8.28 -33.48
N PHE A 108 0.05 -8.49 -32.17
CA PHE A 108 0.06 -9.82 -31.52
C PHE A 108 -1.27 -10.20 -30.86
N GLY A 109 -2.24 -9.27 -30.76
CA GLY A 109 -3.53 -9.55 -30.17
C GLY A 109 -4.19 -8.36 -29.49
N LYS A 110 -5.15 -8.65 -28.61
CA LYS A 110 -5.84 -7.64 -27.80
C LYS A 110 -4.82 -6.90 -26.90
N TRP A 111 -4.83 -5.57 -26.95
CA TRP A 111 -4.01 -4.77 -26.04
C TRP A 111 -4.49 -4.92 -24.59
N MET A 112 -3.54 -5.27 -23.69
CA MET A 112 -3.79 -5.40 -22.27
C MET A 112 -2.78 -4.55 -21.49
N ASP A 113 -3.26 -3.85 -20.44
CA ASP A 113 -2.41 -3.03 -19.58
C ASP A 113 -1.90 -3.85 -18.38
N GLY A 114 -0.95 -4.73 -18.65
CA GLY A 114 -0.34 -5.63 -17.68
C GLY A 114 0.78 -6.43 -18.32
N TRP A 115 1.21 -7.50 -17.67
CA TRP A 115 2.09 -8.51 -18.22
C TRP A 115 1.26 -9.69 -18.68
N GLU A 116 1.41 -10.12 -19.94
CA GLU A 116 0.69 -11.25 -20.49
C GLU A 116 1.58 -12.10 -21.38
N THR A 117 1.62 -13.40 -21.08
CA THR A 117 2.44 -14.41 -21.77
C THR A 117 1.59 -15.28 -22.69
N ARG A 118 2.24 -15.97 -23.63
CA ARG A 118 1.60 -17.01 -24.45
C ARG A 118 1.18 -18.20 -23.59
N ARG A 119 0.15 -18.93 -24.04
CA ARG A 119 -0.20 -20.21 -23.44
C ARG A 119 0.94 -21.21 -23.54
N LYS A 120 1.38 -21.71 -22.40
CA LYS A 120 2.46 -22.70 -22.29
C LYS A 120 2.01 -24.03 -22.88
N ARG A 121 2.73 -24.48 -23.90
CA ARG A 121 2.49 -25.76 -24.57
C ARG A 121 3.61 -26.77 -24.35
N ILE A 122 4.59 -26.40 -23.57
CA ILE A 122 5.74 -27.20 -23.14
C ILE A 122 5.80 -27.21 -21.62
N PRO A 123 6.48 -28.20 -20.99
CA PRO A 123 6.68 -28.20 -19.53
C PRO A 123 7.34 -26.91 -19.02
N GLY A 124 6.99 -26.52 -17.80
CA GLY A 124 7.50 -25.33 -17.13
C GLY A 124 6.43 -24.25 -16.94
N HIS A 125 6.85 -23.08 -16.53
CA HIS A 125 6.00 -21.92 -16.27
C HIS A 125 6.71 -20.63 -16.69
N ASP A 126 5.97 -19.53 -16.74
CA ASP A 126 6.52 -18.20 -17.00
C ASP A 126 6.88 -17.48 -15.71
N TRP A 127 7.95 -16.69 -15.75
CA TRP A 127 8.44 -15.94 -14.60
C TRP A 127 9.21 -14.69 -15.02
N CYS A 128 9.27 -13.74 -14.10
CA CYS A 128 10.09 -12.54 -14.28
C CYS A 128 10.93 -12.26 -13.02
N ILE A 129 12.01 -11.50 -13.20
CA ILE A 129 12.83 -10.95 -12.13
C ILE A 129 12.58 -9.45 -12.03
N ILE A 130 12.24 -9.01 -10.84
CA ILE A 130 11.97 -7.61 -10.51
C ILE A 130 13.03 -7.12 -9.53
N GLN A 131 13.69 -6.03 -9.87
CA GLN A 131 14.51 -5.27 -8.96
C GLN A 131 13.62 -4.28 -8.22
N LEU A 132 13.66 -4.30 -6.89
CA LEU A 132 12.98 -3.29 -6.08
C LEU A 132 13.63 -1.91 -6.28
N GLY A 133 12.82 -0.87 -6.40
CA GLY A 133 13.30 0.51 -6.38
C GLY A 133 13.81 0.93 -5.00
N VAL A 134 13.21 0.35 -3.95
CA VAL A 134 13.64 0.55 -2.56
C VAL A 134 13.89 -0.82 -1.93
N PRO A 135 15.15 -1.23 -1.74
CA PRO A 135 15.46 -2.42 -0.95
C PRO A 135 14.88 -2.35 0.45
N GLY A 136 14.21 -3.42 0.89
CA GLY A 136 13.49 -3.33 2.17
C GLY A 136 13.00 -4.66 2.73
N SER A 137 12.28 -4.56 3.84
CA SER A 137 11.51 -5.65 4.43
C SER A 137 10.08 -5.60 3.90
N ILE A 138 9.61 -6.71 3.34
CA ILE A 138 8.30 -6.82 2.71
C ILE A 138 7.29 -7.35 3.74
N TYR A 139 6.08 -6.81 3.73
CA TYR A 139 4.98 -7.21 4.60
C TYR A 139 3.83 -7.85 3.85
N GLY A 140 3.67 -7.53 2.58
CA GLY A 140 2.64 -8.14 1.75
C GLY A 140 2.68 -7.68 0.29
N PHE A 141 1.84 -8.32 -0.49
CA PHE A 141 1.73 -8.12 -1.92
C PHE A 141 0.26 -7.93 -2.30
N ASP A 142 0.02 -7.13 -3.34
CA ASP A 142 -1.22 -7.13 -4.10
C ASP A 142 -0.90 -7.54 -5.53
N VAL A 143 -1.44 -8.68 -5.95
CA VAL A 143 -1.37 -9.17 -7.33
C VAL A 143 -2.70 -8.84 -7.98
N ASP A 144 -2.72 -7.75 -8.73
CA ASP A 144 -3.91 -7.22 -9.41
C ASP A 144 -4.07 -7.90 -10.77
N THR A 145 -5.20 -8.57 -10.96
CA THR A 145 -5.57 -9.25 -12.21
C THR A 145 -6.58 -8.45 -13.04
N SER A 146 -6.83 -7.17 -12.72
CA SER A 146 -7.83 -6.32 -13.36
C SER A 146 -7.85 -6.50 -14.88
N PHE A 147 -9.05 -6.74 -15.42
CA PHE A 147 -9.36 -6.96 -16.83
C PHE A 147 -8.89 -8.30 -17.43
N PHE A 148 -8.08 -9.08 -16.75
CA PHE A 148 -7.69 -10.43 -17.14
C PHE A 148 -8.76 -11.43 -16.66
N THR A 149 -9.97 -11.38 -17.22
CA THR A 149 -11.13 -12.13 -16.73
C THR A 149 -11.13 -13.62 -17.14
N GLY A 150 -10.50 -13.96 -18.25
CA GLY A 150 -10.41 -15.35 -18.75
C GLY A 150 -8.99 -15.83 -19.02
N ASN A 151 -8.03 -14.92 -18.97
CA ASN A 151 -6.62 -15.11 -19.30
C ASN A 151 -5.67 -14.73 -18.17
N HIS A 152 -6.16 -14.53 -16.93
CA HIS A 152 -5.32 -14.33 -15.74
C HIS A 152 -4.49 -15.59 -15.48
N SER A 153 -3.35 -15.42 -14.81
CA SER A 153 -2.57 -16.56 -14.30
C SER A 153 -3.39 -17.31 -13.25
N PRO A 154 -3.58 -18.65 -13.38
CA PRO A 154 -4.37 -19.40 -12.39
C PRO A 154 -3.73 -19.42 -10.99
N HIS A 155 -2.40 -19.50 -10.93
CA HIS A 155 -1.64 -19.51 -9.68
C HIS A 155 -0.37 -18.69 -9.83
N ILE A 156 0.15 -18.21 -8.71
CA ILE A 156 1.47 -17.57 -8.63
C ILE A 156 2.29 -18.15 -7.47
N SER A 157 3.60 -17.89 -7.50
CA SER A 157 4.45 -17.88 -6.32
C SER A 157 5.46 -16.74 -6.41
N ILE A 158 5.99 -16.31 -5.25
CA ILE A 158 6.95 -15.20 -5.19
C ILE A 158 8.12 -15.60 -4.31
N GLN A 159 9.34 -15.52 -4.84
CA GLN A 159 10.57 -15.63 -4.08
C GLN A 159 11.25 -14.26 -3.97
N GLY A 160 12.03 -14.06 -2.90
CA GLY A 160 12.79 -12.83 -2.67
C GLY A 160 14.25 -13.10 -2.41
N GLY A 161 15.12 -12.34 -3.08
CA GLY A 161 16.57 -12.43 -2.93
C GLY A 161 17.19 -11.09 -2.50
N CYS A 162 18.35 -11.18 -1.85
CA CYS A 162 19.19 -10.03 -1.55
C CYS A 162 20.50 -10.18 -2.33
N LEU A 163 20.67 -9.39 -3.38
CA LEU A 163 21.86 -9.40 -4.21
C LEU A 163 22.77 -8.24 -3.83
N ASP A 164 24.06 -8.51 -3.62
CA ASP A 164 25.07 -7.50 -3.30
C ASP A 164 25.49 -6.69 -4.54
N GLN A 165 25.38 -7.29 -5.71
CA GLN A 165 25.69 -6.66 -6.98
C GLN A 165 24.51 -6.74 -7.93
N MET A 166 24.36 -5.67 -8.71
CA MET A 166 23.32 -5.60 -9.74
C MET A 166 23.63 -6.56 -10.89
N PRO A 167 22.66 -7.37 -11.35
CA PRO A 167 22.83 -8.14 -12.57
C PRO A 167 23.19 -7.25 -13.76
N ALA A 168 24.06 -7.75 -14.62
CA ALA A 168 24.55 -7.00 -15.78
C ALA A 168 23.55 -6.90 -16.94
N PHE A 169 22.35 -7.49 -16.82
CA PHE A 169 21.35 -7.46 -17.88
C PHE A 169 20.13 -6.62 -17.46
N THR A 170 19.64 -5.84 -18.41
CA THR A 170 18.40 -5.05 -18.31
C THR A 170 17.56 -5.31 -19.56
N LEU A 171 16.24 -5.27 -19.39
CA LEU A 171 15.32 -5.30 -20.51
C LEU A 171 15.09 -3.86 -20.98
N ASP A 172 15.59 -3.51 -22.13
CA ASP A 172 15.39 -2.19 -22.72
C ASP A 172 14.32 -2.22 -23.83
N GLY A 173 13.63 -1.11 -24.00
CA GLY A 173 12.67 -0.89 -25.08
C GLY A 173 11.29 -1.50 -24.87
N ASP A 174 10.56 -1.65 -25.97
CA ASP A 174 9.28 -2.35 -26.03
C ASP A 174 9.55 -3.82 -26.40
N ARG A 175 9.12 -4.72 -25.52
CA ARG A 175 9.32 -6.16 -25.69
C ARG A 175 8.06 -6.90 -26.13
N THR A 176 7.01 -6.18 -26.51
CA THR A 176 5.78 -6.78 -27.05
C THR A 176 6.11 -7.63 -28.28
N GLY A 177 5.64 -8.86 -28.32
CA GLY A 177 5.95 -9.85 -29.35
C GLY A 177 7.24 -10.65 -29.11
N MET A 178 7.89 -10.50 -27.96
CA MET A 178 9.16 -11.15 -27.66
C MET A 178 9.05 -12.22 -26.58
N ALA A 179 9.98 -13.17 -26.62
CA ALA A 179 10.29 -14.09 -25.53
C ALA A 179 11.79 -14.04 -25.27
N ALA A 180 12.19 -14.45 -24.06
CA ALA A 180 13.60 -14.52 -23.72
C ALA A 180 14.36 -15.48 -24.64
N SER A 181 15.48 -15.04 -25.16
CA SER A 181 16.43 -15.86 -25.90
C SER A 181 17.12 -16.88 -25.00
N SER A 182 17.72 -17.93 -25.58
CA SER A 182 18.49 -18.90 -24.81
C SER A 182 19.64 -18.28 -24.02
N SER A 183 20.25 -17.21 -24.55
CA SER A 183 21.31 -16.46 -23.86
C SER A 183 20.79 -15.67 -22.66
N GLU A 184 19.63 -14.99 -22.79
CA GLU A 184 18.96 -14.30 -21.68
C GLU A 184 18.51 -15.28 -20.59
N MET A 185 17.92 -16.43 -20.97
CA MET A 185 17.58 -17.50 -20.05
C MET A 185 18.79 -18.03 -19.28
N ALA A 186 19.92 -18.29 -19.98
CA ALA A 186 21.15 -18.75 -19.35
C ALA A 186 21.76 -17.67 -18.40
N ALA A 187 21.66 -16.41 -18.74
CA ALA A 187 22.08 -15.31 -17.88
C ALA A 187 21.20 -15.20 -16.61
N ALA A 188 19.88 -15.28 -16.76
CA ALA A 188 18.95 -15.26 -15.65
C ALA A 188 19.09 -16.47 -14.72
N ALA A 189 19.35 -17.66 -15.26
CA ALA A 189 19.58 -18.86 -14.47
C ALA A 189 20.80 -18.76 -13.53
N LYS A 190 21.83 -17.97 -13.88
CA LYS A 190 23.00 -17.74 -13.02
C LYS A 190 22.65 -17.02 -11.70
N LEU A 191 21.48 -16.36 -11.62
CA LEU A 191 21.03 -15.75 -10.38
C LEU A 191 20.58 -16.79 -9.34
N GLY A 192 20.30 -18.03 -9.74
CA GLY A 192 19.78 -19.08 -8.86
C GLY A 192 18.47 -18.69 -8.19
N SER A 193 17.65 -17.87 -8.86
CA SER A 193 16.48 -17.22 -8.28
C SER A 193 15.38 -18.20 -7.84
N GLU A 194 15.38 -19.41 -8.37
CA GLU A 194 14.49 -20.49 -7.94
C GLU A 194 14.78 -21.00 -6.53
N ALA A 195 16.01 -20.80 -6.04
CA ALA A 195 16.43 -21.18 -4.68
C ALA A 195 16.30 -20.04 -3.66
N TRP A 196 15.83 -18.85 -4.08
CA TRP A 196 15.60 -17.76 -3.14
C TRP A 196 14.49 -18.10 -2.15
N PRO A 197 14.53 -17.56 -0.91
CA PRO A 197 13.46 -17.73 0.07
C PRO A 197 12.08 -17.46 -0.51
N GLU A 198 11.15 -18.35 -0.25
CA GLU A 198 9.76 -18.19 -0.64
C GLU A 198 9.08 -17.14 0.25
N LEU A 199 8.49 -16.12 -0.37
CA LEU A 199 7.73 -15.07 0.30
C LEU A 199 6.22 -15.32 0.19
N VAL A 200 5.80 -15.90 -0.93
CA VAL A 200 4.43 -16.37 -1.18
C VAL A 200 4.54 -17.73 -1.86
N GLY A 201 4.03 -18.77 -1.20
CA GLY A 201 3.92 -20.11 -1.77
C GLY A 201 2.94 -20.16 -2.94
N VAL A 202 2.87 -21.30 -3.62
CA VAL A 202 1.92 -21.47 -4.73
C VAL A 202 0.51 -21.16 -4.26
N SER A 203 -0.08 -20.11 -4.82
CA SER A 203 -1.36 -19.55 -4.40
C SER A 203 -2.25 -19.27 -5.61
N PRO A 204 -3.56 -19.56 -5.52
CA PRO A 204 -4.50 -19.26 -6.59
C PRO A 204 -4.74 -17.75 -6.72
N LEU A 205 -4.99 -17.30 -7.96
CA LEU A 205 -5.47 -15.95 -8.25
C LEU A 205 -6.95 -15.98 -8.64
N GLN A 206 -7.66 -14.92 -8.29
CA GLN A 206 -9.00 -14.66 -8.77
C GLN A 206 -8.94 -13.97 -10.13
N PRO A 207 -9.98 -14.17 -10.99
CA PRO A 207 -10.07 -13.49 -12.28
C PRO A 207 -10.24 -11.98 -12.12
N GLY A 208 -9.90 -11.23 -13.17
CA GLY A 208 -9.82 -9.75 -13.16
C GLY A 208 -11.16 -9.02 -13.22
N TYR A 209 -12.21 -9.51 -12.56
CA TYR A 209 -13.45 -8.77 -12.36
C TYR A 209 -13.30 -7.75 -11.23
N SER A 210 -14.03 -6.64 -11.29
CA SER A 210 -13.89 -5.50 -10.39
C SER A 210 -14.11 -5.81 -8.91
N ASP A 211 -14.81 -6.89 -8.59
CA ASP A 211 -15.12 -7.34 -7.22
C ASP A 211 -14.09 -8.32 -6.63
N CYS A 212 -13.15 -8.83 -7.44
CA CYS A 212 -12.19 -9.85 -7.00
C CYS A 212 -10.79 -9.75 -7.63
N CYS A 213 -10.50 -8.69 -8.39
CA CYS A 213 -9.22 -8.55 -9.09
C CYS A 213 -7.99 -8.35 -8.18
N HIS A 214 -8.18 -7.86 -6.96
CA HIS A 214 -7.10 -7.68 -6.01
C HIS A 214 -6.87 -8.94 -5.18
N ASN A 215 -5.67 -9.50 -5.29
CA ASN A 215 -5.27 -10.73 -4.59
C ASN A 215 -4.17 -10.39 -3.60
N TYR A 216 -4.51 -10.37 -2.31
CA TYR A 216 -3.62 -9.93 -1.24
C TYR A 216 -2.91 -11.12 -0.59
N PHE A 217 -1.58 -11.03 -0.49
CA PHE A 217 -0.74 -12.05 0.13
C PHE A 217 0.14 -11.42 1.21
N ARG A 218 0.05 -11.92 2.44
CA ARG A 218 0.95 -11.56 3.53
C ARG A 218 2.22 -12.41 3.47
N THR A 219 3.34 -11.85 3.89
CA THR A 219 4.57 -12.61 4.13
C THR A 219 5.11 -12.35 5.52
N ASP A 220 5.68 -13.38 6.14
CA ASP A 220 6.34 -13.29 7.46
C ASP A 220 7.86 -13.16 7.35
N PHE A 221 8.40 -13.18 6.13
CA PHE A 221 9.83 -12.97 5.91
C PHE A 221 10.21 -11.51 6.21
N ARG A 222 11.16 -11.31 7.14
CA ARG A 222 11.58 -9.95 7.58
C ARG A 222 13.00 -9.59 7.16
N GLY A 223 13.68 -10.45 6.41
CA GLY A 223 14.98 -10.14 5.83
C GLY A 223 14.92 -9.00 4.81
N ARG A 224 16.06 -8.40 4.52
CA ARG A 224 16.21 -7.43 3.45
C ARG A 224 16.08 -8.11 2.09
N VAL A 225 15.22 -7.57 1.24
CA VAL A 225 15.00 -8.02 -0.15
C VAL A 225 15.42 -6.90 -1.09
N THR A 226 16.10 -7.25 -2.16
CA THR A 226 16.49 -6.34 -3.25
C THR A 226 15.84 -6.73 -4.57
N HIS A 227 15.55 -8.03 -4.74
CA HIS A 227 14.99 -8.59 -5.97
C HIS A 227 13.90 -9.59 -5.66
N LEU A 228 12.93 -9.69 -6.57
CA LEU A 228 11.86 -10.68 -6.54
C LEU A 228 11.89 -11.54 -7.79
N ARG A 229 11.49 -12.81 -7.63
CA ARG A 229 11.06 -13.67 -8.72
C ARG A 229 9.57 -13.87 -8.60
N LEU A 230 8.79 -13.42 -9.58
CA LEU A 230 7.36 -13.68 -9.70
C LEU A 230 7.17 -14.80 -10.72
N ASN A 231 6.55 -15.90 -10.31
CA ASN A 231 6.20 -17.02 -11.18
C ASN A 231 4.70 -16.96 -11.50
N MET A 232 4.36 -17.15 -12.75
CA MET A 232 3.00 -17.44 -13.23
C MET A 232 2.88 -18.93 -13.56
N LEU A 233 1.91 -19.59 -13.01
CA LEU A 233 1.81 -21.05 -13.05
C LEU A 233 0.52 -21.49 -13.76
N PRO A 234 0.59 -21.96 -15.03
CA PRO A 234 1.79 -22.04 -15.86
C PRO A 234 2.09 -20.76 -16.67
N ASP A 235 1.06 -19.95 -16.99
CA ASP A 235 1.09 -18.78 -17.85
C ASP A 235 -0.11 -17.88 -17.58
N GLY A 236 -0.24 -16.77 -18.30
CA GLY A 236 -1.42 -15.92 -18.26
C GLY A 236 -1.09 -14.44 -18.17
N GLY A 237 -1.98 -13.67 -17.51
CA GLY A 237 -1.85 -12.25 -17.34
C GLY A 237 -1.99 -11.78 -15.90
N ILE A 238 -1.25 -10.72 -15.57
CA ILE A 238 -1.30 -9.96 -14.32
C ILE A 238 -1.23 -8.48 -14.69
N ALA A 239 -2.17 -7.67 -14.17
CA ALA A 239 -2.22 -6.25 -14.48
C ALA A 239 -1.16 -5.46 -13.74
N ARG A 240 -1.07 -5.62 -12.40
CA ARG A 240 -0.10 -4.92 -11.54
C ARG A 240 0.41 -5.84 -10.44
N LEU A 241 1.61 -5.54 -9.98
CA LEU A 241 2.17 -6.07 -8.75
C LEU A 241 2.50 -4.90 -7.82
N ARG A 242 1.97 -4.92 -6.59
CA ARG A 242 2.36 -3.99 -5.53
C ARG A 242 3.09 -4.74 -4.43
N VAL A 243 4.17 -4.15 -3.94
CA VAL A 243 5.07 -4.76 -2.96
C VAL A 243 5.16 -3.86 -1.74
N TYR A 244 4.30 -4.11 -0.77
CA TYR A 244 4.17 -3.26 0.40
C TYR A 244 5.21 -3.58 1.47
N GLY A 245 5.97 -2.55 1.87
CA GLY A 245 7.04 -2.75 2.83
C GLY A 245 7.68 -1.48 3.35
N VAL A 246 8.77 -1.67 4.08
CA VAL A 246 9.59 -0.62 4.68
C VAL A 246 11.00 -0.68 4.11
N GLY A 247 11.50 0.44 3.62
CA GLY A 247 12.87 0.56 3.15
C GLY A 247 13.87 0.23 4.25
N LEU A 248 14.90 -0.54 3.93
CA LEU A 248 15.99 -0.88 4.83
C LEU A 248 17.30 -0.33 4.30
N ARG A 249 17.74 0.79 4.88
CA ARG A 249 19.05 1.36 4.63
C ARG A 249 20.07 0.74 5.60
N ASP A 250 21.26 0.45 5.10
CA ASP A 250 22.39 0.14 5.97
C ASP A 250 22.94 1.43 6.60
N TRP A 251 22.56 1.69 7.83
CA TRP A 251 22.98 2.88 8.56
C TRP A 251 24.42 2.82 9.05
N SER A 252 25.06 1.64 9.06
CA SER A 252 26.49 1.50 9.44
C SER A 252 27.41 2.18 8.42
N THR A 253 26.96 2.33 7.18
CA THR A 253 27.70 3.00 6.09
C THR A 253 27.52 4.52 6.08
N VAL A 254 26.63 5.05 6.92
CA VAL A 254 26.31 6.48 6.98
C VAL A 254 27.15 7.14 8.08
N SER A 255 27.99 8.11 7.69
CA SER A 255 28.71 8.90 8.66
C SER A 255 27.75 9.68 9.58
N THR A 256 28.05 9.74 10.87
CA THR A 256 27.28 10.53 11.86
C THR A 256 27.21 12.02 11.53
N ASN A 257 28.15 12.52 10.72
CA ASN A 257 28.17 13.91 10.23
C ASN A 257 27.42 14.10 8.90
N GLN A 258 27.04 13.01 8.24
CA GLN A 258 26.33 13.08 6.97
C GLN A 258 24.90 13.56 7.20
N LYS A 259 24.51 14.62 6.49
CA LYS A 259 23.12 15.09 6.44
C LYS A 259 22.31 14.23 5.46
N VAL A 260 21.23 13.62 5.94
CA VAL A 260 20.33 12.75 5.17
C VAL A 260 18.89 13.15 5.41
N ASP A 261 18.01 12.85 4.46
CA ASP A 261 16.57 12.99 4.67
C ASP A 261 16.07 11.83 5.54
N LEU A 262 15.88 12.10 6.84
CA LEU A 262 15.56 11.08 7.84
C LEU A 262 14.15 10.49 7.66
N VAL A 263 13.24 11.18 6.96
CA VAL A 263 11.88 10.68 6.74
C VAL A 263 11.71 10.01 5.38
N ALA A 264 12.72 10.09 4.50
CA ALA A 264 12.60 9.52 3.16
C ALA A 264 12.29 8.02 3.19
N LEU A 265 11.42 7.58 2.29
CA LEU A 265 11.09 6.17 2.08
C LEU A 265 12.35 5.30 1.91
N THR A 266 13.31 5.76 1.11
CA THR A 266 14.58 5.04 0.86
C THR A 266 15.44 4.88 2.10
N ASN A 267 15.22 5.69 3.12
CA ASN A 267 15.92 5.65 4.39
C ASN A 267 15.14 4.91 5.50
N GLY A 268 13.98 4.33 5.15
CA GLY A 268 13.12 3.60 6.09
C GLY A 268 12.06 4.46 6.78
N GLY A 269 11.86 5.71 6.32
CA GLY A 269 10.76 6.54 6.77
C GLY A 269 9.41 5.90 6.46
N MET A 270 8.42 6.09 7.34
CA MET A 270 7.12 5.46 7.24
C MET A 270 6.01 6.34 7.81
N CYS A 271 4.88 6.42 7.10
CA CYS A 271 3.66 7.04 7.61
C CYS A 271 2.95 6.05 8.55
N LEU A 272 2.68 6.46 9.79
CA LEU A 272 2.08 5.61 10.82
C LEU A 272 0.64 5.96 11.18
N GLY A 273 0.19 7.14 10.81
CA GLY A 273 -1.16 7.58 11.10
C GLY A 273 -1.45 8.95 10.51
N TYR A 274 -2.72 9.26 10.34
CA TYR A 274 -3.18 10.53 9.78
C TYR A 274 -4.65 10.77 10.15
N SER A 275 -5.07 12.03 10.08
CA SER A 275 -6.45 12.43 10.35
C SER A 275 -7.37 12.21 9.16
N ASN A 276 -6.90 12.52 7.95
CA ASN A 276 -7.68 12.44 6.71
C ASN A 276 -6.78 12.18 5.51
N ALA A 277 -7.25 11.39 4.54
CA ALA A 277 -6.63 11.13 3.25
C ALA A 277 -7.74 10.96 2.21
N HIS A 278 -8.21 12.05 1.62
CA HIS A 278 -9.36 12.03 0.72
C HIS A 278 -8.97 11.75 -0.73
N PHE A 279 -7.97 12.48 -1.25
CA PHE A 279 -7.51 12.34 -2.64
C PHE A 279 -6.12 11.72 -2.75
N GLY A 280 -5.25 11.96 -1.79
CA GLY A 280 -3.89 11.45 -1.77
C GLY A 280 -3.47 11.05 -0.36
N HIS A 281 -2.80 9.89 -0.25
CA HIS A 281 -2.37 9.35 1.04
C HIS A 281 -1.10 10.06 1.53
N PRO A 282 -0.95 10.40 2.84
CA PRO A 282 0.23 11.12 3.34
C PRO A 282 1.56 10.36 3.16
N ARG A 283 1.57 9.02 3.02
CA ARG A 283 2.77 8.26 2.66
C ARG A 283 3.41 8.72 1.34
N ASN A 284 2.67 9.39 0.47
CA ASN A 284 3.22 9.90 -0.78
C ASN A 284 4.24 11.03 -0.56
N MET A 285 4.07 11.80 0.54
CA MET A 285 4.96 12.92 0.83
C MET A 285 6.44 12.52 1.05
N ILE A 286 6.68 11.30 1.49
CA ILE A 286 8.05 10.79 1.74
C ILE A 286 8.64 10.03 0.55
N GLY A 287 7.93 9.99 -0.57
CA GLY A 287 8.36 9.40 -1.83
C GLY A 287 9.58 10.10 -2.44
N LEU A 288 10.16 9.49 -3.48
CA LEU A 288 11.36 9.97 -4.16
C LEU A 288 11.07 11.21 -5.02
N GLY A 289 12.08 12.02 -5.22
CA GLY A 289 12.04 13.16 -6.15
C GLY A 289 10.91 14.17 -5.87
N GLN A 290 10.53 14.88 -6.92
CA GLN A 290 9.40 15.81 -6.91
C GLN A 290 8.11 15.06 -7.19
N ALA A 291 6.97 15.59 -6.72
CA ALA A 291 5.66 15.06 -7.10
C ALA A 291 5.42 15.28 -8.59
N ALA A 292 4.89 14.28 -9.27
CA ALA A 292 4.53 14.39 -10.68
C ALA A 292 3.24 15.21 -10.90
N ASN A 293 2.32 15.11 -9.95
CA ASN A 293 1.02 15.81 -9.96
C ASN A 293 0.43 15.82 -8.52
N MET A 294 -0.79 16.31 -8.35
CA MET A 294 -1.47 16.37 -7.03
C MET A 294 -1.70 14.97 -6.43
N ALA A 295 -2.05 13.97 -7.24
CA ALA A 295 -2.29 12.62 -6.77
C ALA A 295 -1.03 11.92 -6.20
N ASP A 296 0.14 12.49 -6.49
CA ASP A 296 1.44 12.08 -5.94
C ASP A 296 1.81 12.80 -4.64
N GLY A 297 0.86 13.44 -4.00
CA GLY A 297 0.99 14.10 -2.70
C GLY A 297 -0.02 13.58 -1.68
N TRP A 298 -0.13 14.26 -0.58
CA TRP A 298 -1.20 14.13 0.41
C TRP A 298 -2.23 15.21 0.18
N GLU A 299 -3.52 14.85 0.14
CA GLU A 299 -4.59 15.82 0.05
C GLU A 299 -5.79 15.39 0.88
N THR A 300 -6.22 16.27 1.77
CA THR A 300 -7.34 16.06 2.68
C THR A 300 -8.66 16.53 2.08
N ALA A 301 -9.77 16.06 2.61
CA ALA A 301 -11.06 16.63 2.35
C ALA A 301 -11.13 18.07 2.90
N ARG A 302 -11.96 18.91 2.26
CA ARG A 302 -12.23 20.27 2.76
C ARG A 302 -13.00 20.19 4.07
N ARG A 303 -12.50 20.87 5.11
CA ARG A 303 -13.20 21.01 6.38
C ARG A 303 -14.44 21.90 6.25
N LEU A 304 -15.51 21.48 6.94
CA LEU A 304 -16.80 22.16 6.88
C LEU A 304 -17.05 23.12 8.08
N ASP A 305 -16.12 23.14 9.05
CA ASP A 305 -16.21 23.93 10.28
C ASP A 305 -15.57 25.32 10.18
N ARG A 306 -15.43 25.86 8.95
CA ARG A 306 -14.90 27.20 8.73
C ARG A 306 -15.87 28.26 9.28
N PRO A 307 -15.37 29.29 10.02
CA PRO A 307 -16.19 30.37 10.50
C PRO A 307 -16.65 31.26 9.33
N LYS A 308 -17.76 31.99 9.52
CA LYS A 308 -18.27 32.92 8.52
C LYS A 308 -17.30 34.08 8.24
N GLU A 309 -16.60 34.55 9.28
CA GLU A 309 -15.56 35.56 9.17
C GLU A 309 -14.18 34.95 9.35
N LEU A 310 -13.30 35.17 8.41
CA LEU A 310 -11.92 34.72 8.46
C LEU A 310 -11.05 35.80 9.09
N LYS A 311 -10.33 35.45 10.14
CA LYS A 311 -9.35 36.34 10.80
C LYS A 311 -7.96 35.80 10.57
N VAL A 312 -6.98 36.68 10.44
CA VAL A 312 -5.57 36.36 10.36
C VAL A 312 -4.82 36.96 11.56
N ASN A 313 -3.75 36.28 11.99
CA ASN A 313 -2.84 36.85 13.00
C ASN A 313 -1.83 37.82 12.33
N GLU A 314 -0.91 38.38 13.14
CA GLU A 314 0.13 39.32 12.68
C GLU A 314 1.08 38.69 11.63
N CYS A 315 1.24 37.36 11.63
CA CYS A 315 2.00 36.62 10.64
C CYS A 315 1.22 36.24 9.39
N GLY A 316 -0.02 36.72 9.20
CA GLY A 316 -0.90 36.45 8.07
C GLY A 316 -1.48 35.02 8.08
N ILE A 317 -1.38 34.26 9.20
CA ILE A 317 -1.91 32.90 9.34
C ILE A 317 -3.38 32.93 9.73
N LEU A 318 -4.23 32.19 9.02
CA LEU A 318 -5.65 32.07 9.30
C LEU A 318 -5.90 31.49 10.69
N GLN A 319 -6.76 32.18 11.45
CA GLN A 319 -7.26 31.75 12.74
C GLN A 319 -8.58 30.99 12.56
N VAL A 320 -8.48 29.70 12.25
CA VAL A 320 -9.63 28.81 12.00
C VAL A 320 -9.61 27.62 12.95
N PRO A 321 -10.78 27.11 13.36
CA PRO A 321 -10.85 25.88 14.15
C PRO A 321 -10.38 24.69 13.32
N GLY A 322 -9.88 23.68 13.99
CA GLY A 322 -9.49 22.41 13.38
C GLY A 322 -8.17 22.46 12.62
N TYR A 323 -7.71 21.28 12.31
CA TYR A 323 -6.47 21.01 11.58
C TYR A 323 -6.47 19.57 11.10
N GLU A 324 -5.62 19.26 10.12
CA GLU A 324 -5.32 17.90 9.68
C GLU A 324 -3.87 17.56 10.01
N TRP A 325 -3.57 16.27 10.17
CA TRP A 325 -2.25 15.85 10.60
C TRP A 325 -1.85 14.50 10.00
N ALA A 326 -0.52 14.29 9.88
CA ALA A 326 0.08 13.01 9.54
C ALA A 326 1.31 12.76 10.41
N VAL A 327 1.45 11.54 10.90
CA VAL A 327 2.55 11.06 11.75
C VAL A 327 3.49 10.19 10.95
N PHE A 328 4.79 10.46 11.08
CA PHE A 328 5.86 9.70 10.43
C PHE A 328 6.87 9.21 11.46
N ARG A 329 7.28 7.95 11.30
CA ARG A 329 8.50 7.45 11.91
C ARG A 329 9.68 7.80 10.99
N LEU A 330 10.76 8.29 11.57
CA LEU A 330 12.03 8.45 10.87
C LEU A 330 12.66 7.08 10.58
N GLY A 331 13.41 6.96 9.49
CA GLY A 331 14.15 5.74 9.18
C GLY A 331 15.28 5.44 10.17
N HIS A 332 15.76 6.46 10.86
CA HIS A 332 16.72 6.38 11.96
C HIS A 332 16.46 7.52 12.92
N PRO A 333 16.64 7.32 14.25
CA PRO A 333 16.66 8.43 15.18
C PRO A 333 17.70 9.47 14.80
N GLY A 334 17.37 10.75 14.90
CA GLY A 334 18.33 11.78 14.50
C GLY A 334 17.93 13.20 14.87
N VAL A 335 18.90 14.10 14.74
CA VAL A 335 18.72 15.55 14.93
C VAL A 335 18.40 16.20 13.61
N ILE A 336 17.20 16.76 13.50
CA ILE A 336 16.74 17.48 12.32
C ILE A 336 17.36 18.87 12.29
N SER A 337 17.92 19.28 11.16
CA SER A 337 18.60 20.57 10.99
C SER A 337 18.00 21.44 9.88
N SER A 338 17.18 20.88 8.99
CA SER A 338 16.36 21.66 8.08
C SER A 338 15.16 20.86 7.62
N ILE A 339 14.09 21.55 7.25
CA ILE A 339 12.80 21.02 6.85
C ILE A 339 12.42 21.62 5.51
N GLU A 340 11.86 20.79 4.62
CA GLU A 340 11.18 21.26 3.42
C GLU A 340 9.72 20.77 3.44
N VAL A 341 8.79 21.71 3.26
CA VAL A 341 7.37 21.44 3.03
C VAL A 341 7.00 21.96 1.66
N ASP A 342 6.64 21.06 0.76
CA ASP A 342 6.41 21.35 -0.65
C ASP A 342 4.91 21.30 -0.97
N THR A 343 4.35 22.42 -1.49
CA THR A 343 2.97 22.54 -1.96
C THR A 343 2.89 22.55 -3.50
N THR A 344 3.95 22.13 -4.21
CA THR A 344 3.95 22.04 -5.68
C THR A 344 2.71 21.27 -6.17
N HIS A 345 2.09 21.76 -7.25
CA HIS A 345 0.81 21.34 -7.82
C HIS A 345 -0.45 21.81 -7.07
N PHE A 346 -0.41 22.10 -5.78
CA PHE A 346 -1.53 22.60 -4.99
C PHE A 346 -1.61 24.11 -5.12
N LYS A 347 -2.44 24.60 -6.07
CA LYS A 347 -2.56 26.04 -6.39
C LYS A 347 -3.69 26.72 -5.64
N GLY A 348 -4.86 26.08 -5.53
CA GLY A 348 -6.04 26.61 -4.84
C GLY A 348 -6.44 25.81 -3.59
N ASN A 349 -5.87 24.64 -3.43
CA ASN A 349 -6.17 23.66 -2.40
C ASN A 349 -4.94 23.35 -1.51
N PHE A 350 -4.02 24.31 -1.39
CA PHE A 350 -2.89 24.22 -0.46
C PHE A 350 -3.32 24.65 0.96
N PRO A 351 -2.66 24.14 2.03
CA PRO A 351 -2.94 24.58 3.39
C PRO A 351 -2.49 26.03 3.62
N ASP A 352 -3.23 26.76 4.44
CA ASP A 352 -2.85 28.12 4.85
C ASP A 352 -1.54 28.15 5.62
N SER A 353 -1.35 27.16 6.51
CA SER A 353 -0.16 27.08 7.34
C SER A 353 0.17 25.64 7.71
N CYS A 354 1.42 25.42 8.12
CA CYS A 354 1.86 24.18 8.71
C CYS A 354 2.66 24.42 10.00
N ARG A 355 2.75 23.39 10.84
CA ARG A 355 3.74 23.27 11.92
C ARG A 355 4.23 21.83 12.01
N LEU A 356 5.39 21.62 12.57
CA LEU A 356 5.90 20.29 12.87
C LEU A 356 6.10 20.10 14.36
N GLU A 357 5.70 18.95 14.81
CA GLU A 357 5.87 18.48 16.18
C GLU A 357 6.67 17.19 16.16
N ALA A 358 7.44 16.93 17.22
CA ALA A 358 8.34 15.79 17.30
C ALA A 358 8.20 15.07 18.64
N CYS A 359 8.56 13.79 18.67
CA CYS A 359 8.72 13.05 19.93
C CYS A 359 9.77 11.94 19.80
N LEU A 360 10.20 11.44 20.94
CA LEU A 360 11.09 10.29 21.06
C LEU A 360 10.29 9.14 21.67
N LEU A 361 10.08 8.07 20.91
CA LEU A 361 9.30 6.90 21.31
C LEU A 361 10.13 5.62 21.16
N THR A 362 9.88 4.66 22.04
CA THR A 362 10.29 3.27 21.88
C THR A 362 9.37 2.54 20.90
N GLN A 363 9.78 1.36 20.41
CA GLN A 363 8.94 0.52 19.56
C GLN A 363 7.66 0.03 20.25
N GLU A 364 7.70 -0.13 21.58
CA GLU A 364 6.53 -0.56 22.35
C GLU A 364 5.50 0.57 22.46
N GLU A 365 5.93 1.77 22.78
CA GLU A 365 5.09 2.97 22.77
C GLU A 365 4.48 3.23 21.40
N GLU A 366 5.27 3.12 20.32
CA GLU A 366 4.78 3.25 18.94
C GLU A 366 3.63 2.28 18.68
N ARG A 367 3.80 0.96 19.00
CA ARG A 367 2.76 -0.05 18.78
C ARG A 367 1.47 0.25 19.57
N HIS A 368 1.59 0.79 20.76
CA HIS A 368 0.44 1.20 21.56
C HIS A 368 -0.26 2.42 20.94
N LEU A 369 0.50 3.43 20.51
CA LEU A 369 0.00 4.68 19.96
C LEU A 369 -0.70 4.53 18.61
N ILE A 370 -0.24 3.62 17.76
CA ILE A 370 -0.93 3.25 16.50
C ILE A 370 -2.36 2.78 16.82
N LYS A 371 -2.55 1.95 17.86
CA LYS A 371 -3.86 1.44 18.28
C LYS A 371 -4.77 2.50 18.90
N THR A 372 -4.20 3.55 19.46
CA THR A 372 -4.93 4.63 20.17
C THR A 372 -5.01 5.93 19.36
N SER A 373 -4.77 5.85 18.04
CA SER A 373 -4.87 7.00 17.13
C SER A 373 -4.04 8.22 17.56
N TRP A 374 -2.90 8.00 18.21
CA TRP A 374 -1.93 9.04 18.59
C TRP A 374 -2.44 10.11 19.58
N ASN A 375 -3.54 9.87 20.28
CA ASN A 375 -4.20 10.86 21.14
C ASN A 375 -3.44 11.14 22.45
N SER A 376 -2.61 10.22 22.91
CA SER A 376 -1.92 10.32 24.23
C SER A 376 -0.45 10.74 24.12
N VAL A 377 0.01 11.17 22.95
CA VAL A 377 1.43 11.57 22.74
C VAL A 377 1.67 12.97 23.28
N LYS A 378 2.71 13.12 24.07
CA LYS A 378 3.25 14.44 24.40
C LYS A 378 4.14 14.92 23.25
N TRP A 379 3.53 15.61 22.31
CA TRP A 379 4.24 16.24 21.20
C TRP A 379 5.01 17.47 21.66
N GLU A 380 6.21 17.66 21.16
CA GLU A 380 7.04 18.85 21.32
C GLU A 380 7.08 19.63 20.02
N GLU A 381 6.93 20.93 20.10
CA GLU A 381 7.01 21.78 18.89
C GLU A 381 8.46 21.78 18.37
N LEU A 382 8.62 21.40 17.11
CA LEU A 382 9.90 21.43 16.39
C LEU A 382 9.99 22.63 15.46
N LEU A 383 8.96 22.88 14.66
CA LEU A 383 8.80 24.05 13.79
C LEU A 383 7.50 24.75 14.18
N PRO A 384 7.55 26.00 14.65
CA PRO A 384 6.35 26.77 14.98
C PRO A 384 5.50 27.03 13.72
N PRO A 385 4.23 27.48 13.87
CA PRO A 385 3.35 27.72 12.73
C PRO A 385 3.98 28.63 11.67
N GLN A 386 4.03 28.13 10.44
CA GLN A 386 4.58 28.81 9.26
C GLN A 386 3.50 29.02 8.21
N LYS A 387 3.44 30.21 7.65
CA LYS A 387 2.58 30.50 6.50
C LYS A 387 3.05 29.73 5.29
N LEU A 388 2.11 29.13 4.54
CA LEU A 388 2.39 28.46 3.28
C LEU A 388 1.85 29.27 2.10
N HIS A 389 2.44 29.03 0.94
CA HIS A 389 2.08 29.63 -0.34
C HIS A 389 1.71 28.56 -1.36
N PRO A 390 0.89 28.86 -2.38
CA PRO A 390 0.51 27.90 -3.40
C PRO A 390 1.69 27.51 -4.27
N HIS A 391 1.75 26.23 -4.67
CA HIS A 391 2.70 25.73 -5.66
C HIS A 391 4.16 26.13 -5.38
N CYS A 392 4.59 26.02 -4.13
CA CYS A 392 5.87 26.53 -3.63
C CYS A 392 6.58 25.54 -2.72
N ARG A 393 7.91 25.52 -2.74
CA ARG A 393 8.75 24.83 -1.78
C ARG A 393 9.14 25.78 -0.65
N HIS A 394 8.78 25.40 0.57
CA HIS A 394 9.09 26.14 1.77
C HIS A 394 10.26 25.46 2.47
N GLN A 395 11.33 26.18 2.68
CA GLN A 395 12.53 25.68 3.32
C GLN A 395 12.78 26.40 4.66
N TYR A 396 13.01 25.61 5.69
CA TYR A 396 13.26 26.07 7.04
C TYR A 396 14.62 25.54 7.49
N SER A 397 15.43 26.44 8.03
CA SER A 397 16.79 26.16 8.52
C SER A 397 16.81 25.82 10.01
N ALA A 398 17.97 25.50 10.54
CA ALA A 398 18.13 25.27 11.98
C ALA A 398 17.75 26.49 12.85
N ALA A 399 17.80 27.71 12.29
CA ALA A 399 17.41 28.93 12.99
C ALA A 399 15.89 29.04 13.20
N ASP A 400 15.10 28.34 12.38
CA ASP A 400 13.64 28.33 12.45
C ASP A 400 13.12 27.24 13.41
N LEU A 401 14.00 26.35 13.87
CA LEU A 401 13.64 25.21 14.71
C LEU A 401 13.82 25.51 16.19
N ILE A 402 12.84 25.08 17.00
CA ILE A 402 12.87 25.29 18.46
C ILE A 402 13.77 24.27 19.15
N GLN A 403 13.86 23.03 18.62
CA GLN A 403 14.54 21.90 19.25
C GLN A 403 15.71 21.42 18.41
N SER A 404 16.83 21.08 19.09
CA SER A 404 18.03 20.51 18.48
C SER A 404 18.48 19.26 19.23
N ARG A 405 17.61 18.27 19.31
CA ARG A 405 17.85 16.97 19.94
C ARG A 405 17.36 15.83 19.07
N PRO A 406 17.76 14.56 19.33
CA PRO A 406 17.27 13.44 18.55
C PRO A 406 15.78 13.20 18.74
N PHE A 407 15.11 12.84 17.63
CA PHE A 407 13.71 12.39 17.58
C PHE A 407 13.60 11.08 16.81
N THR A 408 12.50 10.39 17.01
CA THR A 408 12.14 9.17 16.27
C THR A 408 10.88 9.36 15.43
N HIS A 409 10.01 10.28 15.85
CA HIS A 409 8.71 10.51 15.21
C HIS A 409 8.45 11.99 15.02
N ILE A 410 7.76 12.30 13.93
CA ILE A 410 7.34 13.66 13.56
C ILE A 410 5.86 13.65 13.24
N ARG A 411 5.16 14.69 13.67
CA ARG A 411 3.79 14.98 13.22
C ARG A 411 3.80 16.27 12.41
N LEU A 412 3.44 16.18 11.13
CA LEU A 412 3.10 17.36 10.32
C LEU A 412 1.64 17.72 10.61
N VAL A 413 1.40 18.96 10.97
CA VAL A 413 0.06 19.53 11.18
C VAL A 413 -0.16 20.63 10.16
N ILE A 414 -1.26 20.58 9.41
CA ILE A 414 -1.67 21.58 8.42
C ILE A 414 -2.98 22.25 8.82
N ARG A 415 -3.18 23.50 8.47
CA ARG A 415 -4.40 24.26 8.75
C ARG A 415 -4.91 25.01 7.53
N PRO A 416 -6.25 25.04 7.33
CA PRO A 416 -7.22 24.16 7.99
C PRO A 416 -7.18 22.73 7.41
N ASP A 417 -7.01 22.61 6.12
CA ASP A 417 -7.00 21.43 5.26
C ASP A 417 -6.17 21.74 4.01
N GLY A 418 -6.01 20.78 3.11
CA GLY A 418 -5.38 21.00 1.80
C GLY A 418 -4.38 19.93 1.43
N GLY A 419 -3.50 20.28 0.48
CA GLY A 419 -2.55 19.33 -0.08
C GLY A 419 -1.09 19.73 0.12
N VAL A 420 -0.25 18.71 0.36
CA VAL A 420 1.22 18.80 0.49
C VAL A 420 1.84 17.73 -0.41
N SER A 421 2.71 18.15 -1.32
CA SER A 421 3.38 17.27 -2.27
C SER A 421 4.48 16.44 -1.64
N ARG A 422 5.38 17.09 -0.90
CA ARG A 422 6.53 16.44 -0.28
C ARG A 422 6.84 17.02 1.10
N LEU A 423 7.40 16.16 1.95
CA LEU A 423 8.02 16.50 3.22
C LEU A 423 9.44 15.95 3.21
N ARG A 424 10.43 16.80 3.55
CA ARG A 424 11.83 16.39 3.73
C ARG A 424 12.34 16.85 5.08
N LEU A 425 13.01 15.96 5.79
CA LEU A 425 13.54 16.21 7.11
C LEU A 425 15.05 15.92 7.12
N TRP A 426 15.81 16.91 6.70
CA TRP A 426 17.26 16.80 6.61
C TRP A 426 17.89 16.90 7.99
N GLY A 427 18.65 15.88 8.34
CA GLY A 427 19.27 15.78 9.66
C GLY A 427 20.43 14.81 9.72
N ARG A 428 20.97 14.61 10.93
CA ARG A 428 22.05 13.68 11.20
C ARG A 428 21.54 12.50 11.98
N PRO A 429 21.81 11.25 11.55
CA PRO A 429 21.46 10.08 12.32
C PRO A 429 22.23 10.09 13.65
N THR A 430 21.58 9.67 14.72
CA THR A 430 22.15 9.67 16.07
C THR A 430 21.81 8.36 16.76
N GLN A 431 22.81 7.66 17.28
CA GLN A 431 22.55 6.52 18.14
C GLN A 431 21.93 7.00 19.46
N LEU A 432 20.79 6.44 19.81
CA LEU A 432 20.18 6.67 21.12
C LEU A 432 21.00 5.87 22.14
N THR A 433 21.77 6.55 22.98
CA THR A 433 22.33 5.93 24.17
C THR A 433 21.17 5.62 25.11
N VAL A 434 20.75 4.36 25.16
CA VAL A 434 19.89 3.88 26.23
C VAL A 434 20.69 4.02 27.50
N ALA A 435 20.32 4.98 28.38
CA ALA A 435 20.86 5.03 29.72
C ALA A 435 20.60 3.66 30.36
N PRO A 436 21.62 3.00 30.96
CA PRO A 436 21.39 1.72 31.61
C PRO A 436 20.32 1.93 32.66
N SER A 437 19.17 1.31 32.50
CA SER A 437 18.11 1.28 33.51
C SER A 437 18.78 0.75 34.79
N ASN A 438 18.78 1.55 35.87
CA ASN A 438 19.16 1.13 37.20
C ASN A 438 18.24 -0.04 37.62
N LEU A 439 18.60 -1.23 37.23
CA LEU A 439 18.12 -2.46 37.86
C LEU A 439 18.74 -2.48 39.26
N LYS A 440 18.05 -1.88 40.24
CA LYS A 440 18.24 -2.18 41.63
C LYS A 440 18.03 -3.67 41.83
N ARG A 441 19.11 -4.44 41.86
CA ARG A 441 19.11 -5.77 42.43
C ARG A 441 18.61 -5.65 43.84
N GLN A 442 17.37 -5.99 44.08
CA GLN A 442 16.88 -6.37 45.40
C GLN A 442 17.56 -7.71 45.72
N THR A 443 18.68 -7.66 46.40
CA THR A 443 19.19 -8.81 47.14
C THR A 443 18.25 -9.06 48.30
N SER A 444 17.35 -10.02 48.15
CA SER A 444 16.65 -10.61 49.28
C SER A 444 17.69 -11.32 50.14
N LYS A 445 17.91 -10.79 51.35
CA LYS A 445 18.56 -11.55 52.43
C LYS A 445 17.55 -12.60 52.89
N LEU A 446 17.97 -13.83 52.84
CA LEU A 446 17.61 -14.91 53.76
C LEU A 446 18.93 -15.49 54.24
#